data_3321e4ee24e3c479c64eab4786553917
#
_entry.id   3321e4ee24e3c479c64eab4786553917
#
_cell.length_a   1.000
_cell.length_b   1.000
_cell.length_c   1.000
_cell.angle_alpha   90.00
_cell.angle_beta   90.00
_cell.angle_gamma   90.00
#
_symmetry.space_group_name_H-M   'P 1'
#
loop_
_entity.id
_entity.type
_entity.pdbx_description
1 polymer ?
#
loop_
_entity_poly.entity_id
_entity_poly.type
_entity_poly.pdbx_seq_one_letter_code
_entity_poly.pdbx_strand_id
1 'polypeptide(L)'
;MVGCSKNFFEMSKLKGYKCEMKIKKLSSSALGDNELKLLPIPGRFIFDLFHEVKKGYKLDSYKLDNVSKLYLGDQKIDMSPREMFARFKEEDPVKLREVAEYCIKDTLLPHRLLSKLCILINLLEMAKATWVPLCYLV
;
A
#
# COMPACT_ATOMS: atom_id res chain seq x y z
N MET A 1 -19.86 5.09 11.02
CA MET A 1 -18.92 5.48 9.94
C MET A 1 -18.98 6.95 9.52
N VAL A 2 -19.69 7.82 10.20
CA VAL A 2 -19.94 9.20 9.75
C VAL A 2 -18.94 10.22 10.30
N GLY A 3 -18.18 9.89 11.35
CA GLY A 3 -17.28 10.84 12.02
C GLY A 3 -15.88 11.02 11.42
N CYS A 4 -15.34 10.03 10.70
CA CYS A 4 -13.98 10.08 10.15
C CYS A 4 -13.87 10.75 8.78
N SER A 5 -14.97 10.95 8.06
CA SER A 5 -14.93 11.40 6.66
C SER A 5 -14.47 12.85 6.49
N LYS A 6 -14.79 13.75 7.43
CA LYS A 6 -14.40 15.16 7.30
C LYS A 6 -12.87 15.35 7.40
N ASN A 7 -12.23 14.71 8.37
CA ASN A 7 -10.79 14.82 8.60
C ASN A 7 -9.98 14.00 7.59
N PHE A 8 -10.57 12.93 7.02
CA PHE A 8 -9.92 12.11 6.01
C PHE A 8 -9.59 12.88 4.72
N PHE A 9 -10.42 13.82 4.32
CA PHE A 9 -10.18 14.65 3.14
C PHE A 9 -9.27 15.86 3.40
N GLU A 10 -8.83 16.08 4.63
CA GLU A 10 -7.93 17.16 5.03
C GLU A 10 -6.48 16.71 5.22
N MET A 11 -6.08 15.58 4.61
CA MET A 11 -4.72 15.02 4.70
C MET A 11 -3.68 15.76 3.85
N SER A 12 -4.07 16.81 3.12
CA SER A 12 -3.14 17.62 2.33
C SER A 12 -2.12 18.33 3.23
N LYS A 13 -0.87 18.50 2.72
CA LYS A 13 0.10 19.39 3.34
C LYS A 13 -0.22 20.87 3.10
N LEU A 14 -1.09 21.18 2.15
CA LEU A 14 -1.55 22.53 1.87
C LEU A 14 -2.76 22.84 2.75
N LYS A 15 -2.67 23.90 3.55
CA LYS A 15 -3.78 24.36 4.39
C LYS A 15 -5.00 24.71 3.54
N GLY A 16 -6.17 24.25 3.99
CA GLY A 16 -7.45 24.54 3.33
C GLY A 16 -7.74 23.73 2.06
N TYR A 17 -6.83 22.86 1.63
CA TYR A 17 -7.08 22.00 0.47
C TYR A 17 -7.79 20.72 0.89
N LYS A 18 -8.95 20.45 0.28
CA LYS A 18 -9.70 19.19 0.46
C LYS A 18 -9.34 18.23 -0.66
N CYS A 19 -8.97 17.01 -0.26
CA CYS A 19 -8.68 15.94 -1.21
C CYS A 19 -9.98 15.33 -1.72
N GLU A 20 -10.07 15.05 -3.01
CA GLU A 20 -11.23 14.41 -3.65
C GLU A 20 -10.81 13.08 -4.26
N MET A 21 -11.62 12.05 -4.04
CA MET A 21 -11.37 10.74 -4.62
C MET A 21 -11.65 10.77 -6.12
N LYS A 22 -10.67 10.37 -6.92
CA LYS A 22 -10.80 10.21 -8.37
C LYS A 22 -10.84 8.73 -8.72
N ILE A 23 -11.80 8.35 -9.54
CA ILE A 23 -11.93 6.99 -10.05
C ILE A 23 -11.47 7.00 -11.51
N LYS A 24 -10.40 6.27 -11.81
CA LYS A 24 -9.93 6.03 -13.18
C LYS A 24 -10.26 4.59 -13.56
N LYS A 25 -11.02 4.43 -14.64
CA LYS A 25 -11.22 3.13 -15.28
C LYS A 25 -10.13 2.95 -16.33
N LEU A 26 -9.33 1.92 -16.18
CA LEU A 26 -8.31 1.53 -17.14
C LEU A 26 -8.69 0.18 -17.72
N SER A 27 -8.89 0.16 -19.04
CA SER A 27 -9.08 -1.07 -19.80
C SER A 27 -7.87 -1.28 -20.70
N SER A 28 -7.20 -2.41 -20.55
CA SER A 28 -6.09 -2.80 -21.41
C SER A 28 -6.11 -4.28 -21.69
N SER A 29 -5.68 -4.69 -22.88
CA SER A 29 -5.59 -6.09 -23.28
C SER A 29 -4.61 -6.91 -22.41
N ALA A 30 -3.62 -6.27 -21.81
CA ALA A 30 -2.60 -6.92 -20.99
C ALA A 30 -3.00 -7.01 -19.49
N LEU A 31 -3.74 -6.03 -18.97
CA LEU A 31 -4.06 -5.92 -17.54
C LEU A 31 -5.56 -6.11 -17.23
N GLY A 32 -6.40 -6.26 -18.29
CA GLY A 32 -7.85 -6.34 -18.17
C GLY A 32 -8.49 -5.01 -17.75
N ASP A 33 -9.73 -5.09 -17.31
CA ASP A 33 -10.48 -3.92 -16.79
C ASP A 33 -10.12 -3.72 -15.32
N ASN A 34 -9.54 -2.58 -15.01
CA ASN A 34 -9.17 -2.20 -13.64
C ASN A 34 -9.79 -0.85 -13.29
N GLU A 35 -10.34 -0.76 -12.09
CA GLU A 35 -10.81 0.49 -11.52
C GLU A 35 -9.84 0.97 -10.46
N LEU A 36 -9.10 2.02 -10.76
CA LEU A 36 -8.17 2.64 -9.82
C LEU A 36 -8.86 3.76 -9.05
N LYS A 37 -8.94 3.61 -7.74
CA LYS A 37 -9.41 4.64 -6.81
C LYS A 37 -8.22 5.44 -6.33
N LEU A 38 -8.05 6.63 -6.86
CA LEU A 38 -6.94 7.51 -6.54
C LEU A 38 -7.41 8.63 -5.63
N LEU A 39 -6.70 8.85 -4.54
CA LEU A 39 -6.89 10.00 -3.67
C LEU A 39 -5.66 10.91 -3.80
N PRO A 40 -5.65 11.87 -4.73
CA PRO A 40 -4.53 12.78 -4.85
C PRO A 40 -4.45 13.67 -3.60
N ILE A 41 -3.32 13.59 -2.89
CA ILE A 41 -3.06 14.37 -1.69
C ILE A 41 -1.91 15.33 -2.00
N PRO A 42 -2.17 16.61 -2.24
CA PRO A 42 -1.12 17.58 -2.52
C PRO A 42 -0.05 17.63 -1.42
N GLY A 43 1.22 17.61 -1.86
CA GLY A 43 2.37 17.57 -0.95
C GLY A 43 2.67 16.19 -0.34
N ARG A 44 1.95 15.14 -0.75
CA ARG A 44 2.25 13.74 -0.40
C ARG A 44 2.27 12.90 -1.65
N PHE A 45 3.20 11.97 -1.69
CA PHE A 45 3.27 10.96 -2.74
C PHE A 45 2.62 9.66 -2.23
N ILE A 46 1.59 9.19 -2.96
CA ILE A 46 0.91 7.93 -2.65
C ILE A 46 1.43 6.89 -3.62
N PHE A 47 1.83 5.76 -3.07
CA PHE A 47 2.45 4.68 -3.80
C PHE A 47 1.81 3.35 -3.41
N ASP A 48 1.32 2.60 -4.40
CA ASP A 48 0.80 1.25 -4.20
C ASP A 48 1.77 0.21 -4.73
N LEU A 49 2.43 -0.49 -3.80
CA LEU A 49 3.41 -1.52 -4.13
C LEU A 49 2.82 -2.69 -4.94
N PHE A 50 1.53 -3.01 -4.73
CA PHE A 50 0.86 -4.08 -5.47
C PHE A 50 0.88 -3.84 -6.98
N HIS A 51 0.55 -2.63 -7.42
CA HIS A 51 0.55 -2.29 -8.84
C HIS A 51 1.95 -2.33 -9.44
N GLU A 52 2.96 -1.88 -8.73
CA GLU A 52 4.33 -1.88 -9.22
C GLU A 52 4.91 -3.30 -9.32
N VAL A 53 4.65 -4.14 -8.33
CA VAL A 53 5.05 -5.55 -8.41
C VAL A 53 4.31 -6.26 -9.55
N LYS A 54 3.02 -5.97 -9.75
CA LYS A 54 2.24 -6.56 -10.84
C LYS A 54 2.72 -6.13 -12.24
N LYS A 55 3.18 -4.88 -12.38
CA LYS A 55 3.77 -4.39 -13.65
C LYS A 55 5.13 -5.02 -13.94
N GLY A 56 6.00 -5.11 -12.94
CA GLY A 56 7.39 -5.49 -13.11
C GLY A 56 7.67 -6.99 -13.06
N TYR A 57 6.79 -7.77 -12.43
CA TYR A 57 7.04 -9.18 -12.14
C TYR A 57 5.85 -10.05 -12.49
N LYS A 58 6.08 -11.14 -13.21
CA LYS A 58 5.04 -12.15 -13.48
C LYS A 58 5.07 -13.19 -12.37
N LEU A 59 4.07 -13.17 -11.50
CA LEU A 59 3.93 -14.07 -10.36
C LEU A 59 2.58 -14.78 -10.41
N ASP A 60 2.52 -16.00 -9.89
CA ASP A 60 1.27 -16.77 -9.77
C ASP A 60 0.30 -16.15 -8.76
N SER A 61 0.84 -15.45 -7.76
CA SER A 61 0.04 -14.76 -6.75
C SER A 61 0.75 -13.50 -6.26
N TYR A 62 0.00 -12.41 -6.22
CA TYR A 62 0.47 -11.09 -5.74
C TYR A 62 0.07 -10.80 -4.29
N LYS A 63 -0.34 -11.82 -3.53
CA LYS A 63 -0.58 -11.66 -2.09
C LYS A 63 0.73 -11.29 -1.39
N LEU A 64 0.65 -10.42 -0.40
CA LEU A 64 1.82 -9.94 0.34
C LEU A 64 2.67 -11.08 0.89
N ASP A 65 2.03 -12.13 1.41
CA ASP A 65 2.71 -13.32 1.93
C ASP A 65 3.57 -14.01 0.86
N ASN A 66 3.01 -14.26 -0.32
CA ASN A 66 3.70 -14.91 -1.42
C ASN A 66 4.90 -14.09 -1.93
N VAL A 67 4.67 -12.78 -2.11
CA VAL A 67 5.70 -11.86 -2.58
C VAL A 67 6.82 -11.74 -1.55
N SER A 68 6.47 -11.63 -0.27
CA SER A 68 7.45 -11.55 0.82
C SER A 68 8.26 -12.83 0.97
N LYS A 69 7.63 -13.98 0.88
CA LYS A 69 8.31 -15.27 0.91
C LYS A 69 9.32 -15.40 -0.23
N LEU A 70 8.93 -14.99 -1.44
CA LEU A 70 9.76 -15.12 -2.63
C LEU A 70 10.99 -14.19 -2.59
N TYR A 71 10.82 -12.92 -2.20
CA TYR A 71 11.89 -11.92 -2.30
C TYR A 71 12.62 -11.65 -0.99
N LEU A 72 11.96 -11.85 0.16
CA LEU A 72 12.57 -11.61 1.47
C LEU A 72 12.90 -12.89 2.24
N GLY A 73 12.34 -14.05 1.83
CA GLY A 73 12.41 -15.28 2.62
C GLY A 73 11.62 -15.20 3.94
N ASP A 74 10.79 -14.17 4.10
CA ASP A 74 10.00 -13.90 5.31
C ASP A 74 8.51 -14.02 4.98
N GLN A 75 7.73 -14.40 5.98
CA GLN A 75 6.30 -14.64 5.83
C GLN A 75 5.50 -13.73 6.75
N LYS A 76 4.28 -13.46 6.32
CA LYS A 76 3.26 -12.82 7.14
C LYS A 76 2.93 -13.73 8.35
N ILE A 77 2.57 -13.12 9.46
CA ILE A 77 1.95 -13.85 10.58
C ILE A 77 0.48 -14.05 10.20
N ASP A 78 0.01 -15.30 10.19
CA ASP A 78 -1.40 -15.57 9.93
C ASP A 78 -2.23 -15.27 11.17
N MET A 79 -3.11 -14.29 11.05
CA MET A 79 -4.10 -13.95 12.05
C MET A 79 -5.40 -13.57 11.33
N SER A 80 -6.48 -14.31 11.63
CA SER A 80 -7.77 -13.99 11.03
C SER A 80 -8.35 -12.70 11.64
N PRO A 81 -9.13 -11.91 10.88
CA PRO A 81 -9.78 -10.71 11.41
C PRO A 81 -10.66 -11.00 12.64
N ARG A 82 -11.31 -12.17 12.67
CA ARG A 82 -12.14 -12.58 13.82
C ARG A 82 -11.31 -12.81 15.08
N GLU A 83 -10.17 -13.47 14.95
CA GLU A 83 -9.24 -13.68 16.07
C GLU A 83 -8.65 -12.36 16.56
N MET A 84 -8.28 -11.47 15.64
CA MET A 84 -7.75 -10.15 15.98
C MET A 84 -8.79 -9.35 16.80
N PHE A 85 -10.05 -9.31 16.34
CA PHE A 85 -11.13 -8.64 17.08
C PHE A 85 -11.45 -9.31 18.42
N ALA A 86 -11.40 -10.64 18.51
CA ALA A 86 -11.61 -11.36 19.75
C ALA A 86 -10.54 -11.02 20.78
N ARG A 87 -9.25 -11.10 20.39
CA ARG A 87 -8.11 -10.76 21.23
C ARG A 87 -8.13 -9.30 21.69
N PHE A 88 -8.56 -8.40 20.80
CA PHE A 88 -8.68 -6.99 21.14
C PHE A 88 -9.79 -6.70 22.17
N LYS A 89 -10.88 -7.47 22.17
CA LYS A 89 -11.98 -7.34 23.13
C LYS A 89 -11.68 -7.90 24.52
N GLU A 90 -10.76 -8.86 24.59
CA GLU A 90 -10.39 -9.49 25.86
C GLU A 90 -9.52 -8.60 26.75
N GLU A 91 -8.98 -7.49 26.22
CA GLU A 91 -8.14 -6.50 26.91
C GLU A 91 -6.94 -7.11 27.67
N ASP A 92 -6.57 -8.35 27.34
CA ASP A 92 -5.42 -9.03 27.90
C ASP A 92 -4.13 -8.43 27.29
N PRO A 93 -3.18 -7.91 28.11
CA PRO A 93 -1.94 -7.31 27.63
C PRO A 93 -1.10 -8.23 26.72
N VAL A 94 -1.11 -9.55 27.02
CA VAL A 94 -0.36 -10.52 26.20
C VAL A 94 -0.97 -10.65 24.82
N LYS A 95 -2.29 -10.78 24.74
CA LYS A 95 -3.02 -10.90 23.46
C LYS A 95 -2.98 -9.60 22.64
N LEU A 96 -3.02 -8.45 23.31
CA LEU A 96 -2.84 -7.15 22.65
C LEU A 96 -1.45 -7.01 22.05
N ARG A 97 -0.42 -7.52 22.73
CA ARG A 97 0.95 -7.56 22.21
C ARG A 97 1.03 -8.40 20.94
N GLU A 98 0.44 -9.58 20.90
CA GLU A 98 0.41 -10.43 19.69
C GLU A 98 -0.25 -9.73 18.50
N VAL A 99 -1.37 -9.01 18.74
CA VAL A 99 -2.01 -8.19 17.71
C VAL A 99 -1.10 -7.07 17.23
N ALA A 100 -0.39 -6.41 18.16
CA ALA A 100 0.55 -5.35 17.80
C ALA A 100 1.73 -5.89 16.97
N GLU A 101 2.31 -7.03 17.35
CA GLU A 101 3.38 -7.69 16.59
C GLU A 101 2.93 -8.08 15.19
N TYR A 102 1.70 -8.58 15.04
CA TYR A 102 1.08 -8.83 13.74
C TYR A 102 1.01 -7.56 12.89
N CYS A 103 0.46 -6.47 13.44
CA CYS A 103 0.33 -5.20 12.72
C CYS A 103 1.69 -4.62 12.34
N ILE A 104 2.68 -4.69 13.22
CA ILE A 104 4.06 -4.23 12.94
C ILE A 104 4.65 -5.04 11.78
N LYS A 105 4.49 -6.35 11.79
CA LYS A 105 5.03 -7.20 10.73
C LYS A 105 4.36 -6.93 9.39
N ASP A 106 3.04 -6.78 9.36
CA ASP A 106 2.27 -6.45 8.15
C ASP A 106 2.68 -5.10 7.53
N THR A 107 3.06 -4.14 8.35
CA THR A 107 3.56 -2.84 7.86
C THR A 107 5.04 -2.88 7.46
N LEU A 108 5.84 -3.70 8.11
CA LEU A 108 7.28 -3.80 7.84
C LEU A 108 7.58 -4.53 6.53
N LEU A 109 6.81 -5.56 6.18
CA LEU A 109 7.02 -6.34 4.96
C LEU A 109 6.97 -5.49 3.67
N PRO A 110 5.96 -4.62 3.44
CA PRO A 110 5.96 -3.74 2.28
C PRO A 110 7.16 -2.80 2.23
N HIS A 111 7.61 -2.25 3.36
CA HIS A 111 8.80 -1.42 3.41
C HIS A 111 10.08 -2.16 3.03
N ARG A 112 10.23 -3.39 3.51
CA ARG A 112 11.36 -4.25 3.14
C ARG A 112 11.32 -4.62 1.66
N LEU A 113 10.14 -4.93 1.11
CA LEU A 113 9.95 -5.20 -0.32
C LEU A 113 10.30 -4.00 -1.18
N LEU A 114 9.82 -2.81 -0.82
CA LEU A 114 10.12 -1.55 -1.52
C LEU A 114 11.64 -1.32 -1.62
N SER A 115 12.35 -1.55 -0.52
CA SER A 115 13.81 -1.42 -0.46
C SER A 115 14.53 -2.54 -1.22
N LYS A 116 14.10 -3.79 -1.06
CA LYS A 116 14.72 -4.94 -1.71
C LYS A 116 14.60 -4.93 -3.23
N LEU A 117 13.45 -4.51 -3.74
CA LEU A 117 13.18 -4.43 -5.17
C LEU A 117 13.64 -3.10 -5.80
N CYS A 118 14.21 -2.19 -5.01
CA CYS A 118 14.69 -0.87 -5.45
C CYS A 118 13.67 -0.06 -6.26
N ILE A 119 12.37 -0.30 -6.04
CA ILE A 119 11.29 0.24 -6.89
C ILE A 119 11.31 1.76 -6.91
N LEU A 120 11.42 2.39 -5.73
CA LEU A 120 11.42 3.85 -5.63
C LEU A 120 12.64 4.47 -6.35
N ILE A 121 13.82 3.84 -6.22
CA ILE A 121 15.04 4.30 -6.88
C ILE A 121 14.88 4.21 -8.39
N ASN A 122 14.36 3.08 -8.89
CA ASN A 122 14.13 2.88 -10.33
C ASN A 122 13.14 3.91 -10.90
N LEU A 123 12.06 4.22 -10.16
CA LEU A 123 11.10 5.24 -10.57
C LEU A 123 11.72 6.65 -10.58
N LEU A 124 12.56 6.98 -9.60
CA LEU A 124 13.27 8.25 -9.57
C LEU A 124 14.25 8.41 -10.73
N GLU A 125 15.01 7.37 -11.04
CA GLU A 125 15.94 7.40 -12.18
C GLU A 125 15.18 7.47 -13.52
N MET A 126 14.03 6.78 -13.63
CA MET A 126 13.17 6.90 -14.80
C MET A 126 12.61 8.34 -14.93
N ALA A 127 12.14 8.94 -13.83
CA ALA A 127 11.67 10.32 -13.82
C ALA A 127 12.74 11.29 -14.28
N LYS A 128 13.99 11.12 -13.83
CA LYS A 128 15.13 11.93 -14.25
C LYS A 128 15.43 11.74 -15.75
N ALA A 129 15.49 10.51 -16.22
CA ALA A 129 15.84 10.21 -17.62
C ALA A 129 14.78 10.73 -18.60
N THR A 130 13.50 10.68 -18.21
CA THR A 130 12.38 11.09 -19.08
C THR A 130 11.93 12.53 -18.88
N TRP A 131 12.44 13.23 -17.87
CA TRP A 131 11.99 14.57 -17.48
C TRP A 131 10.50 14.64 -17.15
N VAL A 132 9.94 13.53 -16.67
CA VAL A 132 8.53 13.41 -16.29
C VAL A 132 8.42 13.43 -14.75
N PRO A 133 7.51 14.23 -14.18
CA PRO A 133 7.25 14.20 -12.75
C PRO A 133 6.89 12.79 -12.25
N LEU A 134 7.42 12.40 -11.10
CA LEU A 134 7.24 11.07 -10.51
C LEU A 134 5.75 10.65 -10.38
N CYS A 135 4.86 11.60 -10.12
CA CYS A 135 3.42 11.35 -10.00
C CYS A 135 2.73 10.89 -11.30
N TYR A 136 3.39 10.97 -12.44
CA TYR A 136 2.89 10.45 -13.72
C TYR A 136 3.39 9.06 -14.04
N LEU A 137 4.40 8.56 -13.33
CA LEU A 137 4.98 7.24 -13.55
C LEU A 137 4.31 6.14 -12.69
N VAL A 138 3.52 6.53 -11.71
CA VAL A 138 2.84 5.67 -10.74
C VAL A 138 1.36 5.50 -11.04
#